data_d9ca1e2f07e59f421d4389e70033f730
#
_entry.id   d9ca1e2f07e59f421d4389e70033f730
#
_cell.length_a   1.000
_cell.length_b   1.000
_cell.length_c   1.000
_cell.angle_alpha   90.00
_cell.angle_beta   90.00
_cell.angle_gamma   90.00
#
_symmetry.space_group_name_H-M   'P 1'
#
loop_
_entity.id
_entity.type
_entity.pdbx_description
1 polymer ?
#
loop_
_entity_poly.entity_id
_entity_poly.type
_entity_poly.pdbx_seq_one_letter_code
_entity_poly.pdbx_strand_id
1 'polypeptide(L)'
;MKKFFQKVRSVPLYGWVAGVFFLAFEYGLYLLGNWLAHVTGTLSWAFAPKVPFIDDKIPFIGFFVIFYIYSYIFWICGPAAVSLTGKDNFKKFCKAMTASYLMGFVFFVFMPTYIDRVAENVYFYANRPGVIGWMLRFAYDNDGGNIGYNLFPSYHCLISACCYLGVRKRPEISKAFKVYSFVMTVLICMSTVFIKQHYFLDIIGGLAVPAICFAIFYKN
;
A
#
# COMPACT_ATOMS: atom_id res chain seq x y z
N MET A 1 0.93 16.70 -24.72
CA MET A 1 1.64 17.31 -23.56
C MET A 1 0.91 18.50 -22.96
N LYS A 2 0.57 19.59 -23.71
CA LYS A 2 -0.10 20.80 -23.14
C LYS A 2 -1.37 20.51 -22.34
N LYS A 3 -2.30 19.64 -22.83
CA LYS A 3 -3.53 19.26 -22.12
C LYS A 3 -3.26 18.49 -20.82
N PHE A 4 -2.20 17.70 -20.75
CA PHE A 4 -1.80 16.99 -19.52
C PHE A 4 -1.34 17.98 -18.43
N PHE A 5 -0.41 18.88 -18.78
CA PHE A 5 0.07 19.90 -17.83
C PHE A 5 -1.04 20.85 -17.37
N GLN A 6 -1.99 21.22 -18.25
CA GLN A 6 -3.16 22.00 -17.85
C GLN A 6 -4.02 21.26 -16.82
N LYS A 7 -4.20 19.94 -17.00
CA LYS A 7 -4.97 19.13 -16.04
C LYS A 7 -4.26 18.94 -14.71
N VAL A 8 -2.95 18.80 -14.69
CA VAL A 8 -2.15 18.77 -13.44
C VAL A 8 -2.24 20.10 -12.70
N ARG A 9 -2.17 21.24 -13.41
CA ARG A 9 -2.33 22.58 -12.82
C ARG A 9 -3.74 22.86 -12.28
N SER A 10 -4.75 22.16 -12.75
CA SER A 10 -6.13 22.30 -12.27
C SER A 10 -6.42 21.50 -11.01
N VAL A 11 -5.49 20.64 -10.56
CA VAL A 11 -5.65 19.86 -9.32
C VAL A 11 -5.61 20.82 -8.13
N PRO A 12 -6.65 20.84 -7.28
CA PRO A 12 -6.67 21.68 -6.09
C PRO A 12 -5.51 21.37 -5.14
N LEU A 13 -4.92 22.39 -4.52
CA LEU A 13 -3.80 22.23 -3.60
C LEU A 13 -4.13 21.24 -2.46
N TYR A 14 -5.37 21.27 -1.94
CA TYR A 14 -5.78 20.35 -0.87
C TYR A 14 -5.70 18.87 -1.28
N GLY A 15 -5.79 18.55 -2.56
CA GLY A 15 -5.63 17.18 -3.07
C GLY A 15 -4.19 16.69 -2.93
N TRP A 16 -3.21 17.52 -3.24
CA TRP A 16 -1.78 17.23 -3.07
C TRP A 16 -1.41 17.17 -1.58
N VAL A 17 -1.88 18.13 -0.79
CA VAL A 17 -1.65 18.15 0.67
C VAL A 17 -2.21 16.88 1.31
N ALA A 18 -3.41 16.45 0.90
CA ALA A 18 -3.98 15.20 1.42
C ALA A 18 -3.17 13.97 1.01
N GLY A 19 -2.63 13.92 -0.22
CA GLY A 19 -1.75 12.83 -0.63
C GLY A 19 -0.52 12.70 0.26
N VAL A 20 0.16 13.81 0.52
CA VAL A 20 1.32 13.85 1.43
C VAL A 20 0.91 13.52 2.87
N PHE A 21 -0.22 14.06 3.34
CA PHE A 21 -0.75 13.78 4.67
C PHE A 21 -1.05 12.29 4.86
N PHE A 22 -1.74 11.65 3.91
CA PHE A 22 -2.06 10.23 4.01
C PHE A 22 -0.82 9.34 3.97
N LEU A 23 0.20 9.71 3.20
CA LEU A 23 1.49 9.02 3.21
C LEU A 23 2.18 9.12 4.59
N ALA A 24 2.22 10.32 5.17
CA ALA A 24 2.78 10.52 6.52
C ALA A 24 1.94 9.83 7.61
N PHE A 25 0.62 9.84 7.47
CA PHE A 25 -0.32 9.23 8.40
C PHE A 25 -0.17 7.70 8.41
N GLU A 26 -0.05 7.07 7.23
CA GLU A 26 0.23 5.65 7.11
C GLU A 26 1.52 5.27 7.83
N TYR A 27 2.61 5.99 7.54
CA TYR A 27 3.90 5.73 8.17
C TYR A 27 3.85 5.90 9.70
N GLY A 28 3.12 6.92 10.18
CA GLY A 28 2.87 7.13 11.60
C GLY A 28 2.11 5.97 12.25
N LEU A 29 1.08 5.44 11.60
CA LEU A 29 0.33 4.27 12.09
C LEU A 29 1.20 3.01 12.09
N TYR A 30 2.05 2.84 11.07
CA TYR A 30 3.00 1.72 11.03
C TYR A 30 3.98 1.76 12.19
N LEU A 31 4.61 2.91 12.46
CA LEU A 31 5.52 3.10 13.59
C LEU A 31 4.81 2.90 14.93
N LEU A 32 3.60 3.45 15.09
CA LEU A 32 2.79 3.29 16.29
C LEU A 32 2.39 1.84 16.51
N GLY A 33 2.02 1.11 15.45
CA GLY A 33 1.68 -0.31 15.51
C GLY A 33 2.86 -1.15 15.97
N ASN A 34 4.05 -0.90 15.42
CA ASN A 34 5.29 -1.56 15.86
C ASN A 34 5.61 -1.27 17.34
N TRP A 35 5.53 0.00 17.74
CA TRP A 35 5.77 0.39 19.13
C TRP A 35 4.78 -0.27 20.09
N LEU A 36 3.48 -0.24 19.77
CA LEU A 36 2.45 -0.90 20.57
C LEU A 36 2.69 -2.40 20.69
N ALA A 37 3.03 -3.07 19.58
CA ALA A 37 3.30 -4.49 19.57
C ALA A 37 4.50 -4.86 20.48
N HIS A 38 5.51 -4.00 20.56
CA HIS A 38 6.63 -4.17 21.48
C HIS A 38 6.21 -3.96 22.94
N VAL A 39 5.55 -2.84 23.28
CA VAL A 39 5.24 -2.51 24.68
C VAL A 39 4.15 -3.40 25.28
N THR A 40 3.23 -3.91 24.45
CA THR A 40 2.18 -4.85 24.89
C THR A 40 2.63 -6.30 24.88
N GLY A 41 3.80 -6.60 24.31
CA GLY A 41 4.31 -7.96 24.18
C GLY A 41 3.56 -8.82 23.14
N THR A 42 2.72 -8.20 22.29
CA THR A 42 1.92 -8.95 21.31
C THR A 42 2.77 -9.63 20.24
N LEU A 43 4.02 -9.20 20.03
CA LEU A 43 4.96 -9.89 19.15
C LEU A 43 5.25 -11.34 19.57
N SER A 44 5.00 -11.71 20.85
CA SER A 44 5.22 -13.08 21.33
C SER A 44 4.29 -14.11 20.69
N TRP A 45 3.15 -13.68 20.12
CA TRP A 45 2.25 -14.55 19.36
C TRP A 45 2.14 -14.17 17.88
N ALA A 46 3.07 -13.35 17.38
CA ALA A 46 3.12 -13.03 15.97
C ALA A 46 3.28 -14.31 15.13
N PHE A 47 2.60 -14.38 14.00
CA PHE A 47 2.64 -15.53 13.11
C PHE A 47 2.89 -15.11 11.66
N ALA A 48 3.44 -16.03 10.87
CA ALA A 48 3.57 -15.85 9.43
C ALA A 48 2.27 -16.24 8.74
N PRO A 49 1.57 -15.31 8.04
CA PRO A 49 0.31 -15.61 7.34
C PRO A 49 0.57 -16.35 6.01
N LYS A 50 1.54 -17.25 5.99
CA LYS A 50 2.00 -18.00 4.83
C LYS A 50 1.00 -19.11 4.48
N VAL A 51 0.64 -19.21 3.21
CA VAL A 51 -0.09 -20.33 2.62
C VAL A 51 0.90 -21.12 1.75
N PRO A 52 1.59 -22.16 2.25
CA PRO A 52 2.69 -22.80 1.56
C PRO A 52 2.34 -23.25 0.14
N PHE A 53 1.17 -23.82 -0.03
CA PHE A 53 0.64 -24.27 -1.32
C PHE A 53 0.61 -23.16 -2.40
N ILE A 54 0.50 -21.87 -2.00
CA ILE A 54 0.49 -20.71 -2.90
C ILE A 54 1.85 -20.00 -2.82
N ASP A 55 2.29 -19.62 -1.63
CA ASP A 55 3.43 -18.73 -1.42
C ASP A 55 4.77 -19.35 -1.84
N ASP A 56 4.91 -20.69 -1.70
CA ASP A 56 6.12 -21.39 -2.14
C ASP A 56 6.23 -21.49 -3.66
N LYS A 57 5.12 -21.32 -4.38
CA LYS A 57 5.10 -21.29 -5.86
C LYS A 57 5.33 -19.90 -6.45
N ILE A 58 5.22 -18.85 -5.65
CA ILE A 58 5.48 -17.48 -6.09
C ILE A 58 6.99 -17.27 -6.17
N PRO A 59 7.56 -17.03 -7.37
CA PRO A 59 9.00 -16.83 -7.52
C PRO A 59 9.43 -15.47 -6.95
N PHE A 60 10.69 -15.36 -6.53
CA PHE A 60 11.29 -14.06 -6.27
C PHE A 60 11.66 -13.37 -7.59
N ILE A 61 11.16 -12.14 -7.79
CA ILE A 61 11.45 -11.32 -8.98
C ILE A 61 11.84 -9.91 -8.52
N GLY A 62 13.13 -9.69 -8.26
CA GLY A 62 13.64 -8.43 -7.68
C GLY A 62 13.30 -7.17 -8.47
N PHE A 63 13.11 -7.27 -9.80
CA PHE A 63 12.69 -6.14 -10.64
C PHE A 63 11.38 -5.48 -10.18
N PHE A 64 10.48 -6.23 -9.57
CA PHE A 64 9.20 -5.70 -9.10
C PHE A 64 9.35 -4.68 -7.96
N VAL A 65 10.52 -4.55 -7.34
CA VAL A 65 10.80 -3.51 -6.35
C VAL A 65 10.59 -2.09 -6.91
N ILE A 66 10.70 -1.91 -8.23
CA ILE A 66 10.40 -0.63 -8.89
C ILE A 66 8.95 -0.22 -8.66
N PHE A 67 8.00 -1.14 -8.83
CA PHE A 67 6.57 -0.87 -8.60
C PHE A 67 6.26 -0.70 -7.11
N TYR A 68 6.96 -1.43 -6.26
CA TYR A 68 6.86 -1.29 -4.80
C TYR A 68 7.22 0.12 -4.35
N ILE A 69 8.38 0.65 -4.77
CA ILE A 69 8.81 2.01 -4.41
C ILE A 69 8.00 3.08 -5.14
N TYR A 70 7.61 2.83 -6.40
CA TYR A 70 6.78 3.77 -7.15
C TYR A 70 5.39 3.97 -6.51
N SER A 71 4.94 3.05 -5.66
CA SER A 71 3.67 3.16 -4.94
C SER A 71 3.56 4.46 -4.15
N TYR A 72 4.62 4.96 -3.55
CA TYR A 72 4.62 6.21 -2.78
C TYR A 72 4.21 7.43 -3.63
N ILE A 73 4.69 7.49 -4.88
CA ILE A 73 4.27 8.54 -5.83
C ILE A 73 2.80 8.34 -6.22
N PHE A 74 2.40 7.09 -6.48
CA PHE A 74 1.02 6.76 -6.85
C PHE A 74 0.04 7.13 -5.72
N TRP A 75 0.40 6.93 -4.46
CA TRP A 75 -0.43 7.26 -3.29
C TRP A 75 -0.61 8.76 -3.07
N ILE A 76 0.35 9.58 -3.48
CA ILE A 76 0.17 11.04 -3.50
C ILE A 76 -0.74 11.46 -4.67
N CYS A 77 -0.56 10.85 -5.85
CA CYS A 77 -1.34 11.16 -7.04
C CYS A 77 -2.82 10.72 -6.93
N GLY A 78 -3.13 9.67 -6.18
CA GLY A 78 -4.50 9.17 -5.99
C GLY A 78 -5.44 10.22 -5.38
N PRO A 79 -5.20 10.71 -4.15
CA PRO A 79 -5.99 11.77 -3.52
C PRO A 79 -5.99 13.06 -4.37
N ALA A 80 -4.87 13.42 -4.99
CA ALA A 80 -4.79 14.56 -5.90
C ALA A 80 -5.77 14.42 -7.07
N ALA A 81 -5.86 13.25 -7.70
CA ALA A 81 -6.82 13.00 -8.76
C ALA A 81 -8.27 13.01 -8.27
N VAL A 82 -8.56 12.41 -7.11
CA VAL A 82 -9.92 12.40 -6.53
C VAL A 82 -10.39 13.81 -6.18
N SER A 83 -9.51 14.73 -5.81
CA SER A 83 -9.86 16.12 -5.51
C SER A 83 -10.52 16.86 -6.70
N LEU A 84 -10.29 16.40 -7.94
CA LEU A 84 -10.97 16.91 -9.15
C LEU A 84 -12.46 16.56 -9.23
N THR A 85 -12.95 15.63 -8.40
CA THR A 85 -14.37 15.21 -8.39
C THR A 85 -15.26 16.07 -7.50
N GLY A 86 -14.73 17.16 -6.96
CA GLY A 86 -15.43 18.08 -6.08
C GLY A 86 -15.25 17.76 -4.59
N LYS A 87 -15.47 18.79 -3.76
CA LYS A 87 -15.18 18.75 -2.31
C LYS A 87 -15.96 17.66 -1.56
N ASP A 88 -17.22 17.43 -1.90
CA ASP A 88 -18.04 16.46 -1.16
C ASP A 88 -17.64 15.03 -1.46
N ASN A 89 -17.37 14.70 -2.72
CA ASN A 89 -16.81 13.41 -3.09
C ASN A 89 -15.43 13.20 -2.47
N PHE A 90 -14.61 14.24 -2.44
CA PHE A 90 -13.29 14.19 -1.84
C PHE A 90 -13.37 13.93 -0.32
N LYS A 91 -14.30 14.57 0.41
CA LYS A 91 -14.53 14.28 1.84
C LYS A 91 -14.95 12.83 2.07
N LYS A 92 -15.87 12.29 1.24
CA LYS A 92 -16.27 10.88 1.32
C LYS A 92 -15.08 9.95 1.08
N PHE A 93 -14.23 10.27 0.09
CA PHE A 93 -13.00 9.54 -0.18
C PHE A 93 -12.04 9.55 1.02
N CYS A 94 -11.78 10.72 1.61
CA CYS A 94 -10.92 10.84 2.79
C CYS A 94 -11.46 10.00 3.96
N LYS A 95 -12.78 10.01 4.21
CA LYS A 95 -13.41 9.17 5.24
C LYS A 95 -13.19 7.68 4.99
N ALA A 96 -13.42 7.22 3.75
CA ALA A 96 -13.21 5.82 3.38
C ALA A 96 -11.74 5.40 3.51
N MET A 97 -10.82 6.26 3.08
CA MET A 97 -9.38 6.02 3.18
C MET A 97 -8.91 5.98 4.63
N THR A 98 -9.32 6.95 5.47
CA THR A 98 -9.02 6.95 6.91
C THR A 98 -9.57 5.71 7.60
N ALA A 99 -10.82 5.32 7.32
CA ALA A 99 -11.42 4.12 7.88
C ALA A 99 -10.64 2.86 7.48
N SER A 100 -10.16 2.78 6.23
CA SER A 100 -9.34 1.67 5.76
C SER A 100 -8.01 1.59 6.52
N TYR A 101 -7.34 2.71 6.73
CA TYR A 101 -6.09 2.78 7.48
C TYR A 101 -6.28 2.37 8.94
N LEU A 102 -7.31 2.91 9.60
CA LEU A 102 -7.58 2.58 11.01
C LEU A 102 -7.96 1.09 11.16
N MET A 103 -8.72 0.53 10.23
CA MET A 103 -9.02 -0.91 10.25
C MET A 103 -7.77 -1.75 10.06
N GLY A 104 -6.87 -1.40 9.13
CA GLY A 104 -5.57 -2.07 8.98
C GLY A 104 -4.71 -1.94 10.24
N PHE A 105 -4.69 -0.78 10.87
CA PHE A 105 -3.97 -0.55 12.14
C PHE A 105 -4.49 -1.45 13.27
N VAL A 106 -5.81 -1.66 13.38
CA VAL A 106 -6.40 -2.59 14.35
C VAL A 106 -5.83 -4.01 14.15
N PHE A 107 -5.70 -4.46 12.90
CA PHE A 107 -5.06 -5.76 12.63
C PHE A 107 -3.60 -5.78 13.07
N PHE A 108 -2.83 -4.73 12.83
CA PHE A 108 -1.42 -4.66 13.26
C PHE A 108 -1.27 -4.79 14.77
N VAL A 109 -2.18 -4.20 15.55
CA VAL A 109 -2.12 -4.24 17.01
C VAL A 109 -2.58 -5.60 17.57
N PHE A 110 -3.69 -6.13 17.06
CA PHE A 110 -4.34 -7.31 17.64
C PHE A 110 -4.01 -8.63 16.95
N MET A 111 -3.42 -8.58 15.76
CA MET A 111 -3.10 -9.75 14.95
C MET A 111 -1.72 -9.57 14.29
N PRO A 112 -0.64 -9.43 15.09
CA PRO A 112 0.68 -9.16 14.56
C PRO A 112 1.16 -10.32 13.68
N THR A 113 1.67 -9.98 12.52
CA THR A 113 2.18 -10.92 11.54
C THR A 113 3.63 -10.60 11.20
N TYR A 114 4.40 -11.59 10.75
CA TYR A 114 5.80 -11.39 10.38
C TYR A 114 6.19 -12.19 9.13
N ILE A 115 7.30 -11.77 8.52
CA ILE A 115 8.04 -12.52 7.52
C ILE A 115 9.52 -12.59 7.92
N ASP A 116 10.11 -13.77 7.82
CA ASP A 116 11.55 -13.97 7.96
C ASP A 116 12.17 -14.08 6.55
N ARG A 117 12.79 -13.00 6.10
CA ARG A 117 13.40 -12.91 4.75
C ARG A 117 14.67 -13.72 4.62
N VAL A 118 15.28 -14.12 5.73
CA VAL A 118 16.41 -15.05 5.72
C VAL A 118 15.92 -16.47 5.49
N ALA A 119 14.87 -16.88 6.20
CA ALA A 119 14.23 -18.19 5.99
C ALA A 119 13.60 -18.32 4.59
N GLU A 120 13.09 -17.24 4.03
CA GLU A 120 12.61 -17.18 2.64
C GLU A 120 13.73 -17.11 1.58
N ASN A 121 15.01 -17.13 2.00
CA ASN A 121 16.19 -17.06 1.14
C ASN A 121 16.23 -15.85 0.19
N VAL A 122 15.76 -14.68 0.63
CA VAL A 122 15.66 -13.50 -0.23
C VAL A 122 16.44 -12.29 0.28
N TYR A 123 16.76 -12.21 1.57
CA TYR A 123 17.45 -11.05 2.13
C TYR A 123 18.82 -10.78 1.47
N PHE A 124 19.53 -11.81 1.04
CA PHE A 124 20.82 -11.66 0.38
C PHE A 124 20.75 -10.88 -0.95
N TYR A 125 19.59 -10.84 -1.63
CA TYR A 125 19.42 -10.05 -2.85
C TYR A 125 19.52 -8.55 -2.59
N ALA A 126 19.21 -8.07 -1.39
CA ALA A 126 19.40 -6.69 -0.99
C ALA A 126 20.88 -6.28 -0.90
N ASN A 127 21.79 -7.25 -0.74
CA ASN A 127 23.23 -7.03 -0.66
C ASN A 127 23.93 -7.07 -2.03
N ARG A 128 23.19 -7.36 -3.11
CA ARG A 128 23.76 -7.33 -4.46
C ARG A 128 24.03 -5.89 -4.92
N PRO A 129 25.14 -5.66 -5.66
CA PRO A 129 25.42 -4.34 -6.21
C PRO A 129 24.38 -3.94 -7.27
N GLY A 130 24.23 -2.63 -7.46
CA GLY A 130 23.33 -2.05 -8.47
C GLY A 130 22.01 -1.51 -7.91
N VAL A 131 21.26 -0.86 -8.80
CA VAL A 131 20.05 -0.11 -8.42
C VAL A 131 18.98 -1.00 -7.80
N ILE A 132 18.75 -2.19 -8.35
CA ILE A 132 17.74 -3.14 -7.82
C ILE A 132 18.12 -3.60 -6.41
N GLY A 133 19.39 -3.96 -6.16
CA GLY A 133 19.85 -4.35 -4.82
C GLY A 133 19.68 -3.20 -3.81
N TRP A 134 20.05 -1.98 -4.21
CA TRP A 134 19.82 -0.80 -3.37
C TRP A 134 18.34 -0.57 -3.05
N MET A 135 17.46 -0.68 -4.05
CA MET A 135 16.00 -0.54 -3.86
C MET A 135 15.43 -1.63 -2.94
N LEU A 136 15.90 -2.88 -3.08
CA LEU A 136 15.49 -3.99 -2.21
C LEU A 136 15.95 -3.75 -0.78
N ARG A 137 17.20 -3.29 -0.59
CA ARG A 137 17.71 -2.91 0.73
C ARG A 137 16.85 -1.83 1.35
N PHE A 138 16.58 -0.76 0.60
CA PHE A 138 15.70 0.31 1.07
C PHE A 138 14.33 -0.23 1.51
N ALA A 139 13.70 -1.09 0.71
CA ALA A 139 12.40 -1.67 1.03
C ALA A 139 12.46 -2.57 2.28
N TYR A 140 13.49 -3.40 2.43
CA TYR A 140 13.62 -4.32 3.55
C TYR A 140 14.01 -3.61 4.86
N ASP A 141 14.97 -2.68 4.79
CA ASP A 141 15.48 -1.99 5.98
C ASP A 141 14.41 -1.06 6.60
N ASN A 142 13.56 -0.44 5.76
CA ASN A 142 12.42 0.34 6.27
C ASN A 142 11.32 -0.51 6.93
N ASP A 143 11.35 -1.83 6.72
CA ASP A 143 10.38 -2.78 7.25
C ASP A 143 11.05 -3.86 8.14
N GLY A 144 12.00 -3.43 8.97
CA GLY A 144 12.64 -4.27 9.99
C GLY A 144 13.78 -5.16 9.50
N GLY A 145 14.27 -5.01 8.26
CA GLY A 145 15.43 -5.73 7.74
C GLY A 145 15.15 -7.23 7.53
N ASN A 146 15.82 -8.07 8.32
CA ASN A 146 15.68 -9.53 8.22
C ASN A 146 14.28 -10.03 8.53
N ILE A 147 13.62 -9.43 9.52
CA ILE A 147 12.27 -9.79 9.96
C ILE A 147 11.37 -8.56 9.81
N GLY A 148 10.42 -8.62 8.88
CA GLY A 148 9.38 -7.62 8.75
C GLY A 148 8.16 -7.96 9.60
N TYR A 149 7.56 -6.95 10.21
CA TYR A 149 6.34 -7.08 11.00
C TYR A 149 5.18 -6.30 10.39
N ASN A 150 3.97 -6.52 10.93
CA ASN A 150 2.75 -5.81 10.51
C ASN A 150 2.43 -6.00 9.02
N LEU A 151 2.40 -7.24 8.57
CA LEU A 151 2.17 -7.59 7.17
C LEU A 151 0.70 -7.57 6.80
N PHE A 152 -0.17 -8.08 7.68
CA PHE A 152 -1.61 -8.24 7.40
C PHE A 152 -2.44 -7.13 8.05
N PRO A 153 -3.27 -6.44 7.25
CA PRO A 153 -3.36 -6.46 5.79
C PRO A 153 -2.21 -5.66 5.14
N SER A 154 -1.78 -6.02 3.93
CA SER A 154 -0.76 -5.25 3.22
C SER A 154 -1.21 -3.80 2.97
N TYR A 155 -0.52 -2.83 3.56
CA TYR A 155 -0.81 -1.41 3.31
C TYR A 155 -0.48 -0.99 1.88
N HIS A 156 0.50 -1.61 1.23
CA HIS A 156 0.77 -1.37 -0.18
C HIS A 156 -0.44 -1.70 -1.06
N CYS A 157 -1.08 -2.83 -0.80
CA CYS A 157 -2.30 -3.25 -1.50
C CYS A 157 -3.50 -2.37 -1.11
N LEU A 158 -3.65 -2.09 0.20
CA LEU A 158 -4.76 -1.33 0.76
C LEU A 158 -4.82 0.09 0.19
N ILE A 159 -3.69 0.82 0.24
CA ILE A 159 -3.64 2.21 -0.21
C ILE A 159 -3.80 2.29 -1.72
N SER A 160 -3.15 1.38 -2.46
CA SER A 160 -3.29 1.32 -3.91
C SER A 160 -4.73 1.03 -4.33
N ALA A 161 -5.42 0.11 -3.63
CA ALA A 161 -6.83 -0.14 -3.84
C ALA A 161 -7.70 1.10 -3.52
N CYS A 162 -7.42 1.85 -2.43
CA CYS A 162 -8.10 3.11 -2.14
C CYS A 162 -7.97 4.11 -3.30
N CYS A 163 -6.76 4.28 -3.86
CA CYS A 163 -6.52 5.17 -4.99
C CYS A 163 -7.36 4.78 -6.21
N TYR A 164 -7.40 3.49 -6.56
CA TYR A 164 -8.22 2.99 -7.67
C TYR A 164 -9.72 3.12 -7.38
N LEU A 165 -10.18 2.71 -6.21
CA LEU A 165 -11.59 2.78 -5.81
C LEU A 165 -12.11 4.23 -5.83
N GLY A 166 -11.26 5.19 -5.44
CA GLY A 166 -11.58 6.62 -5.47
C GLY A 166 -11.89 7.17 -6.86
N VAL A 167 -11.25 6.63 -7.89
CA VAL A 167 -11.36 7.18 -9.26
C VAL A 167 -12.23 6.35 -10.21
N ARG A 168 -12.42 5.04 -9.96
CA ARG A 168 -12.98 4.08 -10.93
C ARG A 168 -14.34 4.46 -11.52
N LYS A 169 -15.24 5.01 -10.70
CA LYS A 169 -16.62 5.35 -11.09
C LYS A 169 -16.85 6.84 -11.32
N ARG A 170 -15.81 7.68 -11.33
CA ARG A 170 -15.94 9.14 -11.42
C ARG A 170 -15.85 9.62 -12.89
N PRO A 171 -16.92 10.25 -13.43
CA PRO A 171 -16.92 10.72 -14.82
C PRO A 171 -15.89 11.84 -15.07
N GLU A 172 -15.54 12.63 -14.06
CA GLU A 172 -14.58 13.72 -14.12
C GLU A 172 -13.14 13.21 -14.40
N ILE A 173 -12.88 11.94 -14.06
CA ILE A 173 -11.58 11.32 -14.26
C ILE A 173 -11.50 10.63 -15.61
N SER A 174 -10.41 10.89 -16.34
CA SER A 174 -10.22 10.31 -17.67
C SER A 174 -10.12 8.77 -17.62
N LYS A 175 -10.63 8.11 -18.67
CA LYS A 175 -10.53 6.64 -18.81
C LYS A 175 -9.08 6.16 -18.72
N ALA A 176 -8.14 6.89 -19.31
CA ALA A 176 -6.72 6.54 -19.27
C ALA A 176 -6.17 6.51 -17.82
N PHE A 177 -6.54 7.50 -16.98
CA PHE A 177 -6.09 7.51 -15.58
C PHE A 177 -6.74 6.38 -14.76
N LYS A 178 -7.99 6.03 -15.04
CA LYS A 178 -8.67 4.88 -14.38
C LYS A 178 -7.97 3.56 -14.72
N VAL A 179 -7.64 3.35 -15.99
CA VAL A 179 -6.89 2.17 -16.45
C VAL A 179 -5.50 2.15 -15.82
N TYR A 180 -4.78 3.27 -15.87
CA TYR A 180 -3.48 3.43 -15.19
C TYR A 180 -3.57 3.07 -13.71
N SER A 181 -4.56 3.62 -12.98
CA SER A 181 -4.72 3.34 -11.54
C SER A 181 -5.02 1.87 -11.27
N PHE A 182 -5.82 1.20 -12.11
CA PHE A 182 -6.07 -0.23 -12.01
C PHE A 182 -4.79 -1.04 -12.22
N VAL A 183 -4.08 -0.78 -13.33
CA VAL A 183 -2.85 -1.49 -13.67
C VAL A 183 -1.78 -1.29 -12.59
N MET A 184 -1.61 -0.06 -12.10
CA MET A 184 -0.67 0.22 -11.02
C MET A 184 -1.04 -0.51 -9.73
N THR A 185 -2.32 -0.55 -9.35
CA THR A 185 -2.77 -1.31 -8.18
C THR A 185 -2.40 -2.78 -8.31
N VAL A 186 -2.64 -3.39 -9.48
CA VAL A 186 -2.28 -4.80 -9.73
C VAL A 186 -0.77 -5.00 -9.65
N LEU A 187 0.03 -4.15 -10.31
CA LEU A 187 1.49 -4.26 -10.29
C LEU A 187 2.09 -4.07 -8.89
N ILE A 188 1.52 -3.15 -8.10
CA ILE A 188 1.94 -2.96 -6.70
C ILE A 188 1.57 -4.19 -5.86
N CYS A 189 0.36 -4.74 -5.98
CA CYS A 189 -0.01 -5.98 -5.28
C CYS A 189 0.92 -7.15 -5.67
N MET A 190 1.22 -7.31 -6.95
CA MET A 190 2.17 -8.33 -7.42
C MET A 190 3.58 -8.08 -6.86
N SER A 191 4.01 -6.82 -6.77
CA SER A 191 5.33 -6.48 -6.27
C SER A 191 5.54 -6.94 -4.83
N THR A 192 4.53 -6.83 -3.98
CA THR A 192 4.63 -7.20 -2.56
C THR A 192 5.00 -8.67 -2.35
N VAL A 193 4.45 -9.57 -3.16
CA VAL A 193 4.73 -11.01 -3.06
C VAL A 193 5.95 -11.44 -3.89
N PHE A 194 6.24 -10.78 -5.02
CA PHE A 194 7.41 -11.11 -5.83
C PHE A 194 8.73 -10.67 -5.20
N ILE A 195 8.74 -9.60 -4.42
CA ILE A 195 9.93 -9.23 -3.63
C ILE A 195 9.87 -9.79 -2.19
N LYS A 196 8.93 -10.70 -1.89
CA LYS A 196 8.78 -11.34 -0.57
C LYS A 196 8.74 -10.34 0.58
N GLN A 197 7.97 -9.26 0.39
CA GLN A 197 7.60 -8.35 1.48
C GLN A 197 6.33 -8.81 2.18
N HIS A 198 5.47 -9.52 1.46
CA HIS A 198 4.18 -10.00 1.95
C HIS A 198 3.90 -11.43 1.47
N TYR A 199 2.98 -12.09 2.12
CA TYR A 199 2.36 -13.33 1.68
C TYR A 199 1.04 -13.07 0.94
N PHE A 200 0.53 -14.08 0.28
CA PHE A 200 -0.69 -13.98 -0.53
C PHE A 200 -1.92 -13.51 0.28
N LEU A 201 -2.07 -13.98 1.53
CA LEU A 201 -3.19 -13.56 2.38
C LEU A 201 -3.17 -12.05 2.69
N ASP A 202 -1.99 -11.44 2.76
CA ASP A 202 -1.87 -10.01 3.01
C ASP A 202 -2.47 -9.17 1.88
N ILE A 203 -2.36 -9.66 0.63
CA ILE A 203 -3.02 -9.04 -0.52
C ILE A 203 -4.54 -9.11 -0.38
N ILE A 204 -5.08 -10.29 0.00
CA ILE A 204 -6.53 -10.47 0.18
C ILE A 204 -7.06 -9.48 1.21
N GLY A 205 -6.41 -9.38 2.39
CA GLY A 205 -6.75 -8.40 3.42
C GLY A 205 -6.63 -6.96 2.91
N GLY A 206 -5.52 -6.65 2.22
CA GLY A 206 -5.24 -5.34 1.67
C GLY A 206 -6.24 -4.87 0.60
N LEU A 207 -6.90 -5.80 -0.10
CA LEU A 207 -7.96 -5.47 -1.06
C LEU A 207 -9.35 -5.47 -0.41
N ALA A 208 -9.62 -6.39 0.53
CA ALA A 208 -10.93 -6.54 1.17
C ALA A 208 -11.27 -5.34 2.08
N VAL A 209 -10.32 -4.89 2.90
CA VAL A 209 -10.53 -3.77 3.83
C VAL A 209 -10.98 -2.51 3.11
N PRO A 210 -10.28 -1.98 2.09
CA PRO A 210 -10.76 -0.80 1.39
C PRO A 210 -12.04 -1.06 0.59
N ALA A 211 -12.27 -2.27 0.07
CA ALA A 211 -13.52 -2.59 -0.61
C ALA A 211 -14.74 -2.42 0.31
N ILE A 212 -14.63 -2.89 1.56
CA ILE A 212 -15.67 -2.73 2.59
C ILE A 212 -15.83 -1.26 2.97
N CYS A 213 -14.75 -0.56 3.31
CA CYS A 213 -14.80 0.84 3.74
C CYS A 213 -15.39 1.75 2.63
N PHE A 214 -14.99 1.54 1.37
CA PHE A 214 -15.53 2.31 0.25
C PHE A 214 -16.99 1.98 -0.05
N ALA A 215 -17.43 0.74 0.17
CA ALA A 215 -18.84 0.39 0.06
C ALA A 215 -19.71 1.09 1.12
N ILE A 216 -19.14 1.40 2.28
CA ILE A 216 -19.85 2.10 3.37
C ILE A 216 -19.79 3.62 3.17
N PHE A 217 -18.62 4.20 2.98
CA PHE A 217 -18.38 5.64 3.08
C PHE A 217 -18.28 6.37 1.73
N TYR A 218 -18.08 5.65 0.61
CA TYR A 218 -17.87 6.24 -0.72
C TYR A 218 -18.98 5.85 -1.70
N LYS A 219 -20.22 5.85 -1.20
CA LYS A 219 -21.41 5.65 -2.06
C LYS A 219 -21.64 6.86 -2.96
N ASN A 220 -22.12 6.59 -4.18
CA ASN A 220 -22.55 7.62 -5.14
C ASN A 220 -23.77 8.36 -4.64
#